data_7444fd15c8a2f45daec11e6592bfba5c
#
_entry.id   7444fd15c8a2f45daec11e6592bfba5c
#
_cell.length_a   1.000
_cell.length_b   1.000
_cell.length_c   1.000
_cell.angle_alpha   90.00
_cell.angle_beta   90.00
_cell.angle_gamma   90.00
#
_symmetry.space_group_name_H-M   'P 1'
#
loop_
_entity.id
_entity.type
_entity.pdbx_description
1 polymer ?
#
loop_
_entity_poly.entity_id
_entity_poly.type
_entity_poly.pdbx_seq_one_letter_code
_entity_poly.pdbx_strand_id
1 'polypeptide(L)'
;MSNLGYSFVPVHPGEIIKEELQSRGISQKRLAEVVGVSYTMLNDILNGRRPVSTDFALLIEAATDINAELLVNMQTRYNMQIARKDKNVMAHLENLRKICATLL
;
A
#
# COMPACT_ATOMS: atom_id res chain seq x y z
N MET A 1 6.13 -0.39 -25.03
CA MET A 1 5.98 -0.26 -24.19
C MET A 1 5.08 -0.08 -23.74
N SER A 2 5.04 -0.34 -23.80
CA SER A 2 4.41 -0.09 -23.25
C SER A 2 3.94 -0.01 -22.10
N ASN A 3 4.44 -0.19 -21.57
CA ASN A 3 4.20 -0.07 -20.22
C ASN A 3 3.66 1.25 -19.78
N LEU A 4 4.02 2.29 -20.47
CA LEU A 4 3.37 3.60 -20.33
C LEU A 4 3.30 4.10 -18.90
N GLY A 5 4.33 3.81 -18.10
CA GLY A 5 4.40 4.26 -16.74
C GLY A 5 3.76 3.33 -15.69
N TYR A 6 3.18 2.24 -16.10
CA TYR A 6 2.69 1.26 -15.14
C TYR A 6 3.82 0.40 -14.62
N SER A 7 3.83 0.18 -13.32
CA SER A 7 4.80 -0.71 -12.71
C SER A 7 4.28 -2.15 -12.77
N PHE A 8 5.13 -3.07 -13.19
CA PHE A 8 4.84 -4.51 -13.11
C PHE A 8 5.08 -5.06 -11.71
N VAL A 9 5.84 -4.32 -10.91
CA VAL A 9 6.10 -4.69 -9.52
C VAL A 9 5.23 -3.81 -8.64
N PRO A 10 4.37 -4.41 -7.80
CA PRO A 10 3.54 -3.61 -6.90
C PRO A 10 4.39 -2.77 -5.96
N VAL A 11 4.01 -1.51 -5.81
CA VAL A 11 4.69 -0.56 -4.93
C VAL A 11 3.81 -0.28 -3.72
N HIS A 12 4.28 -0.70 -2.56
CA HIS A 12 3.58 -0.45 -1.30
C HIS A 12 3.80 1.01 -0.86
N PRO A 13 2.76 1.71 -0.37
CA PRO A 13 2.90 3.11 0.04
C PRO A 13 3.91 3.32 1.17
N GLY A 14 4.23 2.28 1.94
CA GLY A 14 5.29 2.33 2.95
C GLY A 14 6.63 2.75 2.38
N GLU A 15 6.92 2.45 1.12
CA GLU A 15 8.16 2.85 0.46
C GLU A 15 8.27 4.37 0.33
N ILE A 16 7.17 5.04 0.02
CA ILE A 16 7.13 6.50 -0.09
C ILE A 16 7.45 7.13 1.26
N ILE A 17 6.85 6.61 2.33
CA ILE A 17 7.09 7.09 3.68
C ILE A 17 8.57 6.87 4.05
N LYS A 18 9.09 5.70 3.75
CA LYS A 18 10.48 5.33 4.04
C LYS A 18 11.46 6.26 3.35
N GLU A 19 11.25 6.54 2.07
CA GLU A 19 12.08 7.47 1.30
C GLU A 19 12.03 8.88 1.87
N GLU A 20 10.85 9.33 2.27
CA GLU A 20 10.66 10.64 2.86
C GLU A 20 11.43 10.78 4.17
N LEU A 21 11.38 9.76 5.02
CA LEU A 21 12.16 9.75 6.27
C LEU A 21 13.65 9.81 5.99
N GLN A 22 14.13 9.06 5.02
CA GLN A 22 15.54 9.06 4.64
C GLN A 22 15.95 10.44 4.12
N SER A 23 15.14 11.02 3.27
CA SER A 23 15.39 12.35 2.71
C SER A 23 15.46 13.43 3.78
N ARG A 24 14.64 13.33 4.81
CA ARG A 24 14.59 14.31 5.90
C ARG A 24 15.54 13.99 7.05
N GLY A 25 16.21 12.84 7.00
CA GLY A 25 17.08 12.41 8.09
C GLY A 25 16.32 12.08 9.38
N ILE A 26 15.06 11.64 9.26
CA ILE A 26 14.23 11.27 10.40
C ILE A 26 14.29 9.77 10.60
N SER A 27 14.55 9.32 11.84
CA SER A 27 14.57 7.90 12.16
C SER A 27 13.15 7.34 12.29
N GLN A 28 12.99 6.05 12.01
CA GLN A 28 11.72 5.37 12.23
C GLN A 28 11.29 5.44 13.69
N LYS A 29 12.25 5.31 14.60
CA LYS A 29 11.96 5.40 16.03
C LYS A 29 11.34 6.75 16.38
N ARG A 30 11.92 7.82 15.85
CA ARG A 30 11.41 9.17 16.11
C ARG A 30 10.02 9.37 15.53
N LEU A 31 9.80 8.91 14.32
CA LEU A 31 8.47 9.02 13.70
C LEU A 31 7.43 8.24 14.50
N ALA A 32 7.75 7.01 14.91
CA ALA A 32 6.84 6.19 15.72
C ALA A 32 6.44 6.92 17.00
N GLU A 33 7.39 7.53 17.68
CA GLU A 33 7.13 8.32 18.88
C GLU A 33 6.20 9.49 18.59
N VAL A 34 6.46 10.22 17.52
CA VAL A 34 5.69 11.43 17.17
C VAL A 34 4.25 11.09 16.80
N VAL A 35 4.05 10.05 16.01
CA VAL A 35 2.68 9.69 15.56
C VAL A 35 1.96 8.77 16.55
N GLY A 36 2.66 8.30 17.58
CA GLY A 36 2.01 7.52 18.63
C GLY A 36 1.73 6.07 18.28
N VAL A 37 2.57 5.46 17.42
CA VAL A 37 2.46 4.04 17.11
C VAL A 37 3.71 3.31 17.56
N SER A 38 3.63 1.98 17.69
CA SER A 38 4.80 1.20 18.06
C SER A 38 5.82 1.19 16.93
N TYR A 39 7.09 1.06 17.29
CA TYR A 39 8.16 0.91 16.31
C TYR A 39 7.91 -0.30 15.41
N THR A 40 7.49 -1.42 16.00
CA THR A 40 7.22 -2.65 15.26
C THR A 40 6.12 -2.45 14.22
N MET A 41 5.03 -1.79 14.60
CA MET A 41 3.95 -1.50 13.67
C MET A 41 4.43 -0.61 12.51
N LEU A 42 5.15 0.45 12.82
CA LEU A 42 5.69 1.35 11.79
C LEU A 42 6.66 0.60 10.88
N ASN A 43 7.57 -0.17 11.45
CA ASN A 43 8.54 -0.95 10.68
C ASN A 43 7.84 -1.92 9.71
N ASP A 44 6.79 -2.58 10.18
CA ASP A 44 6.01 -3.49 9.33
C ASP A 44 5.35 -2.76 8.16
N ILE A 45 4.80 -1.58 8.41
CA ILE A 45 4.18 -0.78 7.36
C ILE A 45 5.22 -0.32 6.33
N LEU A 46 6.37 0.17 6.81
CA LEU A 46 7.43 0.68 5.93
C LEU A 46 8.05 -0.42 5.06
N ASN A 47 7.99 -1.65 5.52
CA ASN A 47 8.52 -2.80 4.79
C ASN A 47 7.44 -3.62 4.07
N GLY A 48 6.23 -3.09 3.98
CA GLY A 48 5.16 -3.70 3.19
C GLY A 48 4.48 -4.91 3.84
N ARG A 49 4.76 -5.18 5.11
CA ARG A 49 4.17 -6.32 5.82
C ARG A 49 2.83 -5.99 6.47
N ARG A 50 2.46 -4.73 6.48
CA ARG A 50 1.19 -4.26 7.04
C ARG A 50 0.66 -3.13 6.15
N PRO A 51 -0.65 -3.11 5.87
CA PRO A 51 -1.22 -2.06 5.02
C PRO A 51 -1.24 -0.71 5.71
N VAL A 52 -1.24 0.35 4.90
CA VAL A 52 -1.50 1.71 5.37
C VAL A 52 -3.02 1.87 5.47
N SER A 53 -3.51 2.03 6.69
CA SER A 53 -4.92 2.32 6.93
C SER A 53 -5.21 3.81 6.70
N THR A 54 -6.48 4.15 6.57
CA THR A 54 -6.91 5.55 6.46
C THR A 54 -6.43 6.37 7.65
N ASP A 55 -6.60 5.86 8.86
CA ASP A 55 -6.18 6.57 10.07
C ASP A 55 -4.67 6.79 10.10
N PHE A 56 -3.90 5.75 9.76
CA PHE A 56 -2.45 5.87 9.72
C PHE A 56 -2.00 6.88 8.65
N ALA A 57 -2.66 6.86 7.48
CA ALA A 57 -2.36 7.83 6.42
C ALA A 57 -2.55 9.27 6.88
N LEU A 58 -3.60 9.53 7.65
CA LEU A 58 -3.85 10.86 8.20
C LEU A 58 -2.81 11.27 9.23
N LEU A 59 -2.34 10.33 10.04
CA LEU A 59 -1.25 10.59 10.99
C LEU A 59 0.04 10.97 10.23
N ILE A 60 0.34 10.25 9.17
CA ILE A 60 1.53 10.54 8.36
C ILE A 60 1.39 11.89 7.65
N GLU A 61 0.22 12.21 7.14
CA GLU A 61 -0.02 13.51 6.52
C GLU A 61 0.22 14.65 7.53
N ALA A 62 -0.29 14.51 8.74
CA ALA A 62 -0.09 15.51 9.78
C ALA A 62 1.38 15.67 10.14
N ALA A 63 2.14 14.59 10.13
CA ALA A 63 3.55 14.60 10.52
C ALA A 63 4.50 15.00 9.40
N THR A 64 4.17 14.72 8.14
CA THR A 64 5.12 14.84 7.03
C THR A 64 4.62 15.63 5.83
N ASP A 65 3.36 16.02 5.82
CA ASP A 65 2.67 16.64 4.67
C ASP A 65 2.55 15.74 3.44
N ILE A 66 2.85 14.46 3.56
CA ILE A 66 2.54 13.51 2.48
C ILE A 66 1.02 13.39 2.42
N ASN A 67 0.45 13.52 1.22
CA ASN A 67 -0.99 13.49 1.03
C ASN A 67 -1.57 12.12 1.45
N ALA A 68 -2.52 12.13 2.38
CA ALA A 68 -3.11 10.92 2.92
C ALA A 68 -3.87 10.13 1.85
N GLU A 69 -4.59 10.81 0.97
CA GLU A 69 -5.34 10.14 -0.11
C GLU A 69 -4.41 9.45 -1.08
N LEU A 70 -3.25 10.04 -1.37
CA LEU A 70 -2.24 9.40 -2.19
C LEU A 70 -1.82 8.05 -1.58
N LEU A 71 -1.53 8.05 -0.27
CA LEU A 71 -1.11 6.83 0.41
C LEU A 71 -2.20 5.76 0.38
N VAL A 72 -3.44 6.14 0.63
CA VAL A 72 -4.58 5.21 0.61
C VAL A 72 -4.82 4.67 -0.80
N ASN A 73 -4.73 5.53 -1.81
CA ASN A 73 -4.90 5.12 -3.20
C ASN A 73 -3.80 4.16 -3.64
N MET A 74 -2.56 4.41 -3.21
CA MET A 74 -1.44 3.50 -3.48
C MET A 74 -1.67 2.14 -2.81
N GLN A 75 -2.19 2.14 -1.58
CA GLN A 75 -2.49 0.89 -0.88
C GLN A 75 -3.55 0.08 -1.63
N THR A 76 -4.60 0.73 -2.08
CA THR A 76 -5.65 0.07 -2.86
C THR A 76 -5.09 -0.54 -4.15
N ARG A 77 -4.29 0.23 -4.87
CA ARG A 77 -3.65 -0.25 -6.09
C ARG A 77 -2.75 -1.45 -5.81
N TYR A 78 -1.95 -1.35 -4.75
CA TYR A 78 -1.08 -2.44 -4.32
C TYR A 78 -1.90 -3.71 -4.04
N ASN A 79 -2.98 -3.58 -3.27
CA ASN A 79 -3.85 -4.71 -2.92
C ASN A 79 -4.44 -5.36 -4.17
N MET A 80 -4.89 -4.55 -5.13
CA MET A 80 -5.45 -5.05 -6.38
C MET A 80 -4.40 -5.79 -7.21
N GLN A 81 -3.19 -5.27 -7.28
CA GLN A 81 -2.11 -5.90 -8.02
C GLN A 81 -1.72 -7.26 -7.40
N ILE A 82 -1.63 -7.31 -6.06
CA ILE A 82 -1.32 -8.56 -5.36
C ILE A 82 -2.44 -9.59 -5.59
N ALA A 83 -3.70 -9.18 -5.44
CA ALA A 83 -4.84 -10.08 -5.63
C ALA A 83 -4.88 -10.64 -7.06
N ARG A 84 -4.59 -9.82 -8.06
CA ARG A 84 -4.58 -10.24 -9.47
C ARG A 84 -3.43 -11.17 -9.83
N LYS A 85 -2.41 -11.25 -8.98
CA LYS A 85 -1.31 -12.21 -9.15
C LYS A 85 -1.56 -13.52 -8.42
N ASP A 86 -2.57 -13.56 -7.56
CA ASP A 86 -2.91 -14.78 -6.83
C ASP A 86 -3.67 -15.74 -7.77
N LYS A 87 -3.06 -16.90 -8.02
CA LYS A 87 -3.61 -17.88 -8.95
C LYS A 87 -4.95 -18.44 -8.48
N ASN A 88 -5.13 -18.58 -7.18
CA ASN A 88 -6.38 -19.11 -6.63
C ASN A 88 -7.52 -18.11 -6.80
N VAL A 89 -7.23 -16.83 -6.57
CA VAL A 89 -8.19 -15.75 -6.79
C VAL A 89 -8.57 -15.68 -8.27
N MET A 90 -7.59 -15.73 -9.16
CA MET A 90 -7.83 -15.64 -10.59
C MET A 90 -8.65 -16.83 -11.10
N ALA A 91 -8.36 -18.03 -10.62
CA ALA A 91 -9.12 -19.23 -10.99
C ALA A 91 -10.57 -19.12 -10.54
N HIS A 92 -10.80 -18.60 -9.33
CA HIS A 92 -12.14 -18.42 -8.80
C HIS A 92 -12.93 -17.41 -9.62
N LEU A 93 -12.30 -16.29 -10.00
CA LEU A 93 -12.94 -15.26 -10.83
C LEU A 93 -13.30 -15.81 -12.21
N GLU A 94 -12.42 -16.59 -12.80
CA GLU A 94 -12.67 -17.24 -14.09
C GLU A 94 -13.89 -18.15 -14.03
N ASN A 95 -13.98 -18.94 -12.97
CA ASN A 95 -15.12 -19.83 -12.75
C ASN A 95 -16.42 -19.05 -12.58
N LEU A 96 -16.39 -17.95 -11.83
CA LEU A 96 -17.54 -17.07 -11.67
C LEU A 96 -18.01 -16.47 -12.99
N ARG A 97 -17.07 -16.06 -13.84
CA ARG A 97 -17.43 -15.53 -15.17
C ARG A 97 -18.18 -16.54 -16.02
N LYS A 98 -17.75 -17.82 -15.97
CA LYS A 98 -18.41 -18.90 -16.71
C LYS A 98 -19.82 -19.12 -16.20
N ILE A 99 -20.02 -19.13 -14.90
CA ILE A 99 -21.33 -19.28 -14.29
C ILE A 99 -22.24 -18.11 -14.66
N CYS A 100 -21.72 -16.88 -14.52
CA CYS A 100 -22.52 -15.67 -14.83
C CYS A 100 -22.88 -15.58 -16.30
N ALA A 101 -22.03 -16.07 -17.19
CA ALA A 101 -22.34 -16.09 -18.62
C ALA A 101 -23.57 -16.94 -18.95
N THR A 102 -23.84 -17.99 -18.15
CA THR A 102 -25.02 -18.82 -18.35
C THR A 102 -26.26 -18.26 -17.67
N LEU A 103 -26.07 -17.38 -16.67
CA LEU A 103 -27.19 -16.78 -15.94
C LEU A 103 -27.74 -15.53 -16.65
N LEU A 104 -26.90 -14.87 -17.39
CA LEU A 104 -27.24 -13.60 -18.06
C LEU A 104 -27.53 -13.83 -19.53
#